data_da1b3a6939cfd871029b2c6fef309510
#
_entry.id   da1b3a6939cfd871029b2c6fef309510
#
_cell.length_a   1.000
_cell.length_b   1.000
_cell.length_c   1.000
_cell.angle_alpha   90.00
_cell.angle_beta   90.00
_cell.angle_gamma   90.00
#
_symmetry.space_group_name_H-M   'P 1'
#
loop_
_entity.id
_entity.type
_entity.pdbx_description
1 polymer ?
#
loop_
_entity_poly.entity_id
_entity_poly.type
_entity_poly.pdbx_seq_one_letter_code
_entity_poly.pdbx_strand_id
1 'polypeptide(L)'
;MTDVISRRGFMQIGALALGGVTLPEILAAREASGTQNSDTSVIMLYQHGGASQLETYDLKPDAPLDYRSVFNPIPTNVPGMDICELFPRQAAIADKFSLVRSLHHDVSSHSDGGIITLTGKPPLIQDPTSQSKSDHPDFGSVTSFVKGIGEKAMPPYVTIPRNPYMTRPTYLGLHHSGFEAGDANSKSYQPPQVKLAAGRDGEFLSNRRSLIKKFDRLRSDLDTRGQLEGVDRFRDLAFDLMTSPHVGKAFAIDQEPDELRDRYGRNEWGQACLLARRLAEHGTAAINIYFNTPKSGQEFTNWDDHIGNAGRPGHFGKYMRVRLPYMDQALSTLIEDIFERGLDKKILIVVVGEFGRTPRLSANSGGTGRNHWPQACSALLSGGGLRMGQVVGATNSKAEYPAESPHTPQDLLATVYRHLGIDPTATLTDHSGRPVYVLDSGEPIGGLI
;
A
#
# COMPACT_ATOMS: atom_id res chain seq x y z
N MET A 1 -34.54 -31.74 -35.58
CA MET A 1 -34.82 -30.77 -34.50
C MET A 1 -33.48 -30.22 -34.08
N THR A 2 -33.10 -29.06 -34.55
CA THR A 2 -31.87 -28.35 -34.18
C THR A 2 -32.24 -27.40 -33.05
N ASP A 3 -31.89 -27.79 -31.83
CA ASP A 3 -32.03 -26.90 -30.68
C ASP A 3 -31.13 -25.68 -30.88
N VAL A 4 -31.76 -24.54 -31.11
CA VAL A 4 -31.08 -23.25 -31.21
C VAL A 4 -30.68 -22.84 -29.80
N ILE A 5 -29.42 -22.94 -29.47
CA ILE A 5 -28.83 -22.46 -28.21
C ILE A 5 -29.15 -20.97 -28.09
N SER A 6 -29.88 -20.56 -27.06
CA SER A 6 -30.19 -19.15 -26.81
C SER A 6 -28.91 -18.36 -26.54
N ARG A 7 -28.89 -17.04 -26.84
CA ARG A 7 -27.74 -16.14 -26.51
C ARG A 7 -27.30 -16.26 -25.05
N ARG A 8 -28.25 -16.50 -24.14
CA ARG A 8 -28.01 -16.73 -22.72
C ARG A 8 -27.33 -18.08 -22.47
N GLY A 9 -27.75 -19.15 -23.17
CA GLY A 9 -27.10 -20.47 -23.11
C GLY A 9 -25.70 -20.47 -23.71
N PHE A 10 -25.48 -19.72 -24.80
CA PHE A 10 -24.17 -19.55 -25.41
C PHE A 10 -23.17 -18.80 -24.47
N MET A 11 -23.67 -17.77 -23.77
CA MET A 11 -22.89 -17.06 -22.77
C MET A 11 -22.56 -17.91 -21.53
N GLN A 12 -23.48 -18.79 -21.11
CA GLN A 12 -23.24 -19.72 -20.01
C GLN A 12 -22.27 -20.85 -20.38
N ILE A 13 -22.27 -21.34 -21.62
CA ILE A 13 -21.34 -22.37 -22.10
C ILE A 13 -19.91 -21.78 -22.28
N GLY A 14 -19.81 -20.54 -22.74
CA GLY A 14 -18.51 -19.83 -22.80
C GLY A 14 -17.86 -19.60 -21.44
N ALA A 15 -18.68 -19.54 -20.38
CA ALA A 15 -18.23 -19.34 -18.99
C ALA A 15 -17.63 -20.59 -18.35
N LEU A 16 -18.09 -21.78 -18.73
CA LEU A 16 -17.54 -23.05 -18.25
C LEU A 16 -16.14 -23.36 -18.82
N ALA A 17 -15.75 -22.68 -19.91
CA ALA A 17 -14.45 -22.84 -20.56
C ALA A 17 -13.33 -21.93 -20.02
N LEU A 18 -13.64 -20.97 -19.15
CA LEU A 18 -12.73 -19.88 -18.73
C LEU A 18 -12.50 -19.82 -17.21
N GLY A 19 -12.35 -20.96 -16.54
CA GLY A 19 -11.82 -20.97 -15.15
C GLY A 19 -12.74 -20.35 -14.09
N GLY A 20 -14.05 -20.49 -14.22
CA GLY A 20 -14.94 -20.43 -13.05
C GLY A 20 -15.59 -19.09 -12.69
N VAL A 21 -15.18 -17.95 -13.25
CA VAL A 21 -15.88 -16.68 -13.01
C VAL A 21 -16.42 -16.12 -14.32
N THR A 22 -17.74 -15.99 -14.45
CA THR A 22 -18.36 -15.48 -15.67
C THR A 22 -18.39 -13.94 -15.67
N LEU A 23 -18.29 -13.32 -16.86
CA LEU A 23 -18.49 -11.88 -17.00
C LEU A 23 -19.85 -11.41 -16.37
N PRO A 24 -20.97 -12.16 -16.48
CA PRO A 24 -22.18 -11.86 -15.74
C PRO A 24 -22.02 -11.92 -14.20
N GLU A 25 -21.23 -12.83 -13.66
CA GLU A 25 -20.99 -12.90 -12.20
C GLU A 25 -20.09 -11.75 -11.74
N ILE A 26 -19.10 -11.35 -12.54
CA ILE A 26 -18.31 -10.15 -12.30
C ILE A 26 -19.19 -8.89 -12.37
N LEU A 27 -20.07 -8.80 -13.34
CA LEU A 27 -21.01 -7.69 -13.49
C LEU A 27 -22.08 -7.70 -12.39
N ALA A 28 -22.59 -8.88 -12.01
CA ALA A 28 -23.55 -9.02 -10.91
C ALA A 28 -22.89 -8.75 -9.54
N ALA A 29 -21.65 -9.15 -9.33
CA ALA A 29 -20.87 -8.79 -8.13
C ALA A 29 -20.59 -7.27 -8.08
N ARG A 30 -20.32 -6.63 -9.22
CA ARG A 30 -20.22 -5.17 -9.35
C ARG A 30 -21.55 -4.47 -9.08
N GLU A 31 -22.65 -5.01 -9.54
CA GLU A 31 -24.00 -4.46 -9.34
C GLU A 31 -24.50 -4.68 -7.90
N ALA A 32 -24.26 -5.87 -7.33
CA ALA A 32 -24.62 -6.22 -5.96
C ALA A 32 -23.78 -5.48 -4.90
N SER A 33 -22.51 -5.16 -5.22
CA SER A 33 -21.65 -4.40 -4.32
C SER A 33 -22.00 -2.91 -4.25
N GLY A 34 -22.98 -2.44 -5.02
CA GLY A 34 -23.33 -1.00 -5.07
C GLY A 34 -22.13 -0.12 -5.48
N THR A 35 -21.09 -0.70 -6.02
CA THR A 35 -19.89 0.00 -6.47
C THR A 35 -20.24 0.83 -7.69
N GLN A 36 -20.78 2.01 -7.46
CA GLN A 36 -20.45 3.13 -8.34
C GLN A 36 -18.94 3.12 -8.50
N ASN A 37 -18.47 3.29 -9.71
CA ASN A 37 -17.06 3.43 -10.08
C ASN A 37 -16.47 4.62 -9.28
N SER A 38 -16.23 4.41 -7.98
CA SER A 38 -15.78 5.48 -7.09
C SER A 38 -14.35 5.80 -7.52
N ASP A 39 -14.14 7.03 -7.96
CA ASP A 39 -12.82 7.59 -8.33
C ASP A 39 -11.98 7.81 -7.05
N THR A 40 -11.98 6.80 -6.16
CA THR A 40 -11.27 6.80 -4.88
C THR A 40 -9.94 6.10 -4.99
N SER A 41 -8.98 6.61 -4.22
CA SER A 41 -7.60 6.12 -4.20
C SER A 41 -7.09 5.93 -2.78
N VAL A 42 -6.20 4.96 -2.59
CA VAL A 42 -5.47 4.76 -1.34
C VAL A 42 -3.98 4.93 -1.59
N ILE A 43 -3.32 5.72 -0.75
CA ILE A 43 -1.85 5.84 -0.68
C ILE A 43 -1.42 5.21 0.64
N MET A 44 -0.82 4.03 0.59
CA MET A 44 -0.27 3.34 1.75
C MET A 44 1.23 3.57 1.84
N LEU A 45 1.68 4.14 2.95
CA LEU A 45 3.10 4.27 3.29
C LEU A 45 3.46 3.09 4.21
N TYR A 46 4.04 2.05 3.63
CA TYR A 46 4.40 0.84 4.35
C TYR A 46 5.81 0.96 4.95
N GLN A 47 5.88 1.05 6.27
CA GLN A 47 7.11 1.23 7.05
C GLN A 47 7.76 -0.12 7.35
N HIS A 48 8.39 -0.73 6.32
CA HIS A 48 9.03 -2.03 6.47
C HIS A 48 10.15 -2.02 7.50
N GLY A 49 10.08 -2.99 8.39
CA GLY A 49 10.94 -3.11 9.56
C GLY A 49 10.19 -2.83 10.86
N GLY A 50 8.96 -2.30 10.80
CA GLY A 50 8.12 -2.03 11.97
C GLY A 50 8.54 -0.80 12.75
N ALA A 51 7.90 0.33 12.47
CA ALA A 51 8.14 1.58 13.17
C ALA A 51 7.74 1.49 14.65
N SER A 52 8.56 2.01 15.54
CA SER A 52 8.25 2.04 16.97
C SER A 52 7.09 2.98 17.28
N GLN A 53 6.02 2.43 17.85
CA GLN A 53 4.88 3.20 18.36
C GLN A 53 5.31 4.21 19.43
N LEU A 54 6.27 3.81 20.28
CA LEU A 54 6.75 4.64 21.39
C LEU A 54 7.55 5.87 20.93
N GLU A 55 8.30 5.77 19.86
CA GLU A 55 9.10 6.87 19.32
C GLU A 55 8.38 7.69 18.25
N THR A 56 7.10 7.39 17.99
CA THR A 56 6.30 8.12 16.98
C THR A 56 5.02 8.71 17.57
N TYR A 57 4.03 7.87 17.87
CA TYR A 57 2.68 8.33 18.15
C TYR A 57 2.12 7.92 19.53
N ASP A 58 2.82 7.08 20.32
CA ASP A 58 2.35 6.56 21.61
C ASP A 58 3.45 6.57 22.70
N LEU A 59 3.99 7.74 23.04
CA LEU A 59 5.25 7.95 23.74
C LEU A 59 5.29 7.52 25.21
N LYS A 60 4.17 7.46 25.90
CA LYS A 60 4.04 7.08 27.34
C LYS A 60 4.99 7.85 28.28
N PRO A 61 4.94 9.19 28.35
CA PRO A 61 5.89 9.98 29.16
C PRO A 61 5.89 9.63 30.63
N ASP A 62 4.76 9.17 31.17
CA ASP A 62 4.60 8.81 32.59
C ASP A 62 5.02 7.36 32.91
N ALA A 63 5.42 6.58 31.91
CA ALA A 63 5.91 5.22 32.12
C ALA A 63 7.31 5.23 32.76
N PRO A 64 7.73 4.12 33.42
CA PRO A 64 9.11 3.98 33.89
C PRO A 64 10.14 4.25 32.77
N LEU A 65 11.34 4.69 33.14
CA LEU A 65 12.37 5.17 32.23
C LEU A 65 12.70 4.22 31.08
N ASP A 66 12.71 2.92 31.32
CA ASP A 66 13.02 1.89 30.34
C ASP A 66 11.79 1.45 29.50
N TYR A 67 10.59 2.02 29.76
CA TYR A 67 9.35 1.76 29.01
C TYR A 67 8.85 2.96 28.20
N ARG A 68 9.24 4.18 28.55
CA ARG A 68 8.82 5.37 27.81
C ARG A 68 9.67 5.61 26.57
N SER A 69 9.21 6.51 25.73
CA SER A 69 9.98 6.99 24.57
C SER A 69 11.33 7.60 24.99
N VAL A 70 12.32 7.51 24.10
CA VAL A 70 13.58 8.26 24.23
C VAL A 70 13.46 9.71 23.75
N PHE A 71 12.30 10.09 23.24
CA PHE A 71 11.93 11.44 22.80
C PHE A 71 10.81 12.00 23.68
N ASN A 72 10.67 13.32 23.66
CA ASN A 72 9.61 13.99 24.40
C ASN A 72 8.33 14.08 23.55
N PRO A 73 7.15 14.04 24.15
CA PRO A 73 5.91 14.41 23.50
C PRO A 73 5.86 15.93 23.26
N ILE A 74 5.27 16.35 22.15
CA ILE A 74 4.85 17.72 21.90
C ILE A 74 3.34 17.77 21.65
N PRO A 75 2.65 18.84 22.12
CA PRO A 75 1.26 19.03 21.84
C PRO A 75 1.02 19.28 20.36
N THR A 76 -0.13 18.83 19.85
CA THR A 76 -0.58 19.11 18.50
C THR A 76 -1.64 20.21 18.49
N ASN A 77 -2.12 20.60 17.32
CA ASN A 77 -3.28 21.49 17.18
C ASN A 77 -4.62 20.81 17.58
N VAL A 78 -4.60 19.53 17.95
CA VAL A 78 -5.74 18.79 18.50
C VAL A 78 -5.51 18.55 20.00
N PRO A 79 -6.33 19.12 20.89
CA PRO A 79 -6.18 18.94 22.34
C PRO A 79 -6.18 17.47 22.75
N GLY A 80 -5.19 17.05 23.55
CA GLY A 80 -5.04 15.68 24.03
C GLY A 80 -4.37 14.71 23.05
N MET A 81 -3.99 15.18 21.89
CA MET A 81 -3.18 14.41 20.93
C MET A 81 -1.74 14.90 20.97
N ASP A 82 -0.89 14.20 21.73
CA ASP A 82 0.55 14.45 21.74
C ASP A 82 1.26 13.43 20.85
N ILE A 83 2.32 13.88 20.14
CA ILE A 83 3.16 13.06 19.26
C ILE A 83 4.65 13.36 19.49
N CYS A 84 5.55 12.63 18.84
CA CYS A 84 7.00 12.79 18.99
C CYS A 84 7.47 14.22 18.64
N GLU A 85 8.39 14.77 19.47
CA GLU A 85 9.01 16.08 19.25
C GLU A 85 9.70 16.26 17.88
N LEU A 86 9.99 15.15 17.19
CA LEU A 86 10.59 15.16 15.87
C LEU A 86 9.55 15.29 14.73
N PHE A 87 8.25 15.47 15.10
CA PHE A 87 7.13 15.66 14.18
C PHE A 87 6.45 17.04 14.30
N PRO A 88 7.20 18.17 14.32
CA PRO A 88 6.59 19.48 14.52
C PRO A 88 5.62 19.90 13.39
N ARG A 89 5.85 19.45 12.16
CA ARG A 89 4.96 19.76 11.02
C ARG A 89 3.66 18.95 11.11
N GLN A 90 3.75 17.67 11.44
CA GLN A 90 2.57 16.84 11.68
C GLN A 90 1.78 17.36 12.88
N ALA A 91 2.45 17.81 13.95
CA ALA A 91 1.78 18.39 15.11
C ALA A 91 0.93 19.62 14.76
N ALA A 92 1.36 20.41 13.80
CA ALA A 92 0.63 21.60 13.33
C ALA A 92 -0.62 21.29 12.50
N ILE A 93 -0.75 20.06 12.00
CA ILE A 93 -1.84 19.63 11.10
C ILE A 93 -2.58 18.38 11.60
N ALA A 94 -2.51 18.08 12.89
CA ALA A 94 -3.11 16.87 13.46
C ALA A 94 -4.65 16.83 13.31
N ASP A 95 -5.29 17.96 13.10
CA ASP A 95 -6.70 18.06 12.70
C ASP A 95 -7.01 17.41 11.34
N LYS A 96 -6.01 17.11 10.52
CA LYS A 96 -6.15 16.49 9.18
C LYS A 96 -5.82 14.99 9.15
N PHE A 97 -5.48 14.40 10.28
CA PHE A 97 -5.28 12.95 10.37
C PHE A 97 -5.82 12.39 11.68
N SER A 98 -5.99 11.10 11.76
CA SER A 98 -6.33 10.37 12.99
C SER A 98 -5.31 9.27 13.24
N LEU A 99 -5.10 8.95 14.51
CA LEU A 99 -4.19 7.92 14.97
C LEU A 99 -4.99 6.72 15.50
N VAL A 100 -4.57 5.51 15.11
CA VAL A 100 -5.01 4.26 15.73
C VAL A 100 -3.85 3.75 16.57
N ARG A 101 -3.99 3.76 17.91
CA ARG A 101 -2.94 3.36 18.87
C ARG A 101 -3.10 1.93 19.38
N SER A 102 -4.13 1.23 18.94
CA SER A 102 -4.52 -0.09 19.45
C SER A 102 -4.42 -1.20 18.40
N LEU A 103 -3.66 -0.97 17.34
CA LEU A 103 -3.45 -1.98 16.32
C LEU A 103 -2.54 -3.09 16.86
N HIS A 104 -2.92 -4.37 16.64
CA HIS A 104 -2.17 -5.52 17.14
C HIS A 104 -2.40 -6.78 16.31
N HIS A 105 -1.46 -7.72 16.42
CA HIS A 105 -1.55 -9.09 15.92
C HIS A 105 -0.49 -9.96 16.63
N ASP A 106 -0.31 -11.24 16.24
CA ASP A 106 0.57 -12.19 16.94
C ASP A 106 1.80 -12.64 16.11
N VAL A 107 2.09 -11.96 14.99
CA VAL A 107 3.14 -12.37 14.06
C VAL A 107 4.37 -11.50 14.21
N SER A 108 5.54 -12.07 14.56
CA SER A 108 6.74 -11.33 14.94
C SER A 108 7.89 -11.38 13.91
N SER A 109 7.75 -12.08 12.78
CA SER A 109 8.74 -12.03 11.69
C SER A 109 8.37 -11.00 10.63
N HIS A 110 9.36 -10.41 9.95
CA HIS A 110 9.12 -9.32 8.99
C HIS A 110 8.26 -9.74 7.80
N SER A 111 8.56 -10.90 7.19
CA SER A 111 7.77 -11.37 6.05
C SER A 111 6.32 -11.61 6.44
N ASP A 112 6.13 -12.33 7.51
CA ASP A 112 4.80 -12.79 7.94
C ASP A 112 3.97 -11.61 8.50
N GLY A 113 4.61 -10.71 9.26
CA GLY A 113 4.00 -9.47 9.71
C GLY A 113 3.58 -8.58 8.54
N GLY A 114 4.43 -8.45 7.52
CA GLY A 114 4.09 -7.75 6.29
C GLY A 114 2.99 -8.44 5.49
N ILE A 115 2.97 -9.77 5.46
CA ILE A 115 1.89 -10.54 4.82
C ILE A 115 0.56 -10.22 5.50
N ILE A 116 0.44 -10.36 6.82
CA ILE A 116 -0.84 -10.09 7.51
C ILE A 116 -1.27 -8.64 7.38
N THR A 117 -0.33 -7.70 7.44
CA THR A 117 -0.65 -6.26 7.32
C THR A 117 -1.15 -5.88 5.93
N LEU A 118 -0.58 -6.46 4.87
CA LEU A 118 -0.90 -6.07 3.49
C LEU A 118 -1.95 -6.96 2.81
N THR A 119 -2.19 -8.17 3.33
CA THR A 119 -3.19 -9.11 2.78
C THR A 119 -4.41 -9.29 3.68
N GLY A 120 -4.31 -8.98 4.98
CA GLY A 120 -5.31 -9.33 6.00
C GLY A 120 -5.33 -10.82 6.36
N LYS A 121 -4.42 -11.61 5.82
CA LYS A 121 -4.38 -13.06 6.03
C LYS A 121 -3.06 -13.47 6.63
N PRO A 122 -3.07 -14.14 7.81
CA PRO A 122 -1.85 -14.65 8.40
C PRO A 122 -1.30 -15.79 7.53
N PRO A 123 0.02 -15.98 7.48
CA PRO A 123 0.61 -17.15 6.84
C PRO A 123 0.20 -18.44 7.57
N LEU A 124 0.00 -19.51 6.83
CA LEU A 124 -0.33 -20.83 7.42
C LEU A 124 0.79 -21.37 8.33
N ILE A 125 2.03 -21.08 7.97
CA ILE A 125 3.22 -21.46 8.73
C ILE A 125 4.09 -20.22 8.89
N GLN A 126 4.40 -19.87 10.13
CA GLN A 126 5.29 -18.73 10.39
C GLN A 126 6.74 -19.08 10.02
N ASP A 127 7.40 -18.13 9.35
CA ASP A 127 8.78 -18.24 8.90
C ASP A 127 9.70 -17.33 9.74
N PRO A 128 10.46 -17.88 10.69
CA PRO A 128 11.37 -17.09 11.50
C PRO A 128 12.56 -16.51 10.70
N THR A 129 12.78 -17.00 9.47
CA THR A 129 13.85 -16.48 8.59
C THR A 129 13.46 -15.22 7.85
N SER A 130 12.19 -14.84 7.92
CA SER A 130 11.62 -13.66 7.25
C SER A 130 11.79 -13.66 5.71
N GLN A 131 11.66 -14.82 5.08
CA GLN A 131 11.76 -14.99 3.63
C GLN A 131 10.43 -15.38 2.95
N SER A 132 9.38 -15.61 3.74
CA SER A 132 8.06 -16.01 3.23
C SER A 132 7.50 -15.07 2.20
N LYS A 133 6.70 -15.63 1.29
CA LYS A 133 5.87 -14.91 0.32
C LYS A 133 4.41 -15.21 0.61
N SER A 134 3.54 -14.24 0.38
CA SER A 134 2.11 -14.40 0.61
C SER A 134 1.49 -15.51 -0.25
N ASP A 135 0.55 -16.26 0.31
CA ASP A 135 -0.29 -17.21 -0.41
C ASP A 135 -1.59 -16.57 -0.91
N HIS A 136 -1.87 -15.37 -0.43
CA HIS A 136 -3.02 -14.55 -0.79
C HIS A 136 -2.58 -13.22 -1.39
N PRO A 137 -3.39 -12.63 -2.29
CA PRO A 137 -3.07 -11.34 -2.91
C PRO A 137 -3.09 -10.21 -1.87
N ASP A 138 -2.22 -9.22 -2.06
CA ASP A 138 -2.23 -8.01 -1.25
C ASP A 138 -3.40 -7.07 -1.63
N PHE A 139 -3.64 -6.05 -0.79
CA PHE A 139 -4.74 -5.11 -0.97
C PHE A 139 -4.71 -4.41 -2.33
N GLY A 140 -3.52 -4.12 -2.87
CA GLY A 140 -3.37 -3.48 -4.16
C GLY A 140 -3.71 -4.42 -5.31
N SER A 141 -3.31 -5.69 -5.22
CA SER A 141 -3.66 -6.75 -6.17
C SER A 141 -5.18 -7.02 -6.18
N VAL A 142 -5.82 -7.07 -5.00
CA VAL A 142 -7.28 -7.16 -4.88
C VAL A 142 -7.94 -5.93 -5.50
N THR A 143 -7.45 -4.73 -5.20
CA THR A 143 -7.97 -3.48 -5.79
C THR A 143 -7.84 -3.49 -7.31
N SER A 144 -6.70 -3.92 -7.83
CA SER A 144 -6.46 -4.06 -9.27
C SER A 144 -7.43 -5.04 -9.92
N PHE A 145 -7.72 -6.16 -9.26
CA PHE A 145 -8.66 -7.16 -9.75
C PHE A 145 -10.10 -6.64 -9.78
N VAL A 146 -10.56 -6.01 -8.70
CA VAL A 146 -11.94 -5.56 -8.56
C VAL A 146 -12.23 -4.32 -9.40
N LYS A 147 -11.35 -3.31 -9.36
CA LYS A 147 -11.57 -2.05 -10.09
C LYS A 147 -11.15 -2.12 -11.55
N GLY A 148 -10.15 -2.95 -11.87
CA GLY A 148 -9.61 -3.03 -13.22
C GLY A 148 -8.97 -1.72 -13.68
N ILE A 149 -8.76 -1.60 -14.98
CA ILE A 149 -8.28 -0.35 -15.60
C ILE A 149 -9.47 0.56 -15.82
N GLY A 150 -9.46 1.72 -15.17
CA GLY A 150 -10.49 2.74 -15.35
C GLY A 150 -10.40 3.43 -16.72
N GLU A 151 -11.37 4.33 -16.99
CA GLU A 151 -11.46 5.10 -18.25
C GLU A 151 -10.19 5.90 -18.57
N LYS A 152 -9.44 6.32 -17.55
CA LYS A 152 -8.19 7.09 -17.68
C LYS A 152 -6.99 6.22 -18.07
N ALA A 153 -7.17 4.91 -18.24
CA ALA A 153 -6.13 3.94 -18.58
C ALA A 153 -4.92 3.95 -17.62
N MET A 154 -5.09 4.40 -16.37
CA MET A 154 -4.04 4.36 -15.36
C MET A 154 -3.84 2.94 -14.82
N PRO A 155 -2.58 2.57 -14.43
CA PRO A 155 -2.37 1.33 -13.69
C PRO A 155 -3.25 1.37 -12.43
N PRO A 156 -4.10 0.36 -12.19
CA PRO A 156 -4.96 0.35 -11.00
C PRO A 156 -4.18 0.17 -9.70
N TYR A 157 -2.99 -0.42 -9.77
CA TYR A 157 -2.07 -0.60 -8.64
C TYR A 157 -0.64 -0.21 -9.02
N VAL A 158 -0.04 0.69 -8.26
CA VAL A 158 1.35 1.16 -8.43
C VAL A 158 2.11 1.01 -7.12
N THR A 159 3.37 0.61 -7.20
CA THR A 159 4.29 0.51 -6.06
C THR A 159 5.51 1.40 -6.27
N ILE A 160 5.97 2.06 -5.23
CA ILE A 160 7.09 3.02 -5.26
C ILE A 160 8.09 2.68 -4.16
N PRO A 161 9.35 2.47 -4.46
CA PRO A 161 9.94 2.33 -5.78
C PRO A 161 9.68 0.95 -6.41
N ARG A 162 9.31 -0.05 -5.59
CA ARG A 162 9.14 -1.46 -5.98
C ARG A 162 8.11 -2.16 -5.08
N ASN A 163 7.69 -3.35 -5.49
CA ASN A 163 6.81 -4.19 -4.68
C ASN A 163 7.49 -4.60 -3.36
N PRO A 164 6.76 -4.63 -2.23
CA PRO A 164 7.23 -5.28 -1.02
C PRO A 164 7.58 -6.74 -1.30
N TYR A 165 8.74 -7.18 -0.80
CA TYR A 165 9.27 -8.49 -1.19
C TYR A 165 8.40 -9.67 -0.76
N MET A 166 7.58 -9.52 0.29
CA MET A 166 6.73 -10.58 0.84
C MET A 166 5.37 -10.71 0.11
N THR A 167 4.93 -9.72 -0.67
CA THR A 167 3.63 -9.74 -1.33
C THR A 167 3.71 -10.14 -2.79
N ARG A 168 2.61 -10.66 -3.31
CA ARG A 168 2.42 -11.03 -4.72
C ARG A 168 0.92 -11.17 -5.04
N PRO A 169 0.53 -11.10 -6.33
CA PRO A 169 -0.88 -11.18 -6.73
C PRO A 169 -1.47 -12.59 -6.63
N THR A 170 -0.65 -13.62 -6.41
CA THR A 170 -0.99 -15.04 -6.25
C THR A 170 -1.99 -15.55 -7.30
N TYR A 171 -3.14 -16.07 -6.87
CA TYR A 171 -4.16 -16.65 -7.75
C TYR A 171 -4.92 -15.64 -8.62
N LEU A 172 -4.75 -14.34 -8.40
CA LEU A 172 -5.31 -13.30 -9.28
C LEU A 172 -4.53 -13.15 -10.60
N GLY A 173 -3.29 -13.66 -10.63
CA GLY A 173 -2.42 -13.59 -11.81
C GLY A 173 -1.50 -12.36 -11.83
N LEU A 174 -0.38 -12.48 -12.53
CA LEU A 174 0.71 -11.48 -12.55
C LEU A 174 0.29 -10.09 -13.05
N HIS A 175 -0.76 -9.99 -13.86
CA HIS A 175 -1.27 -8.72 -14.37
C HIS A 175 -1.91 -7.82 -13.28
N HIS A 176 -2.19 -8.38 -12.10
CA HIS A 176 -2.62 -7.63 -10.92
C HIS A 176 -1.47 -7.28 -9.96
N SER A 177 -0.22 -7.59 -10.31
CA SER A 177 0.95 -7.12 -9.57
C SER A 177 1.06 -5.60 -9.62
N GLY A 178 1.59 -5.00 -8.55
CA GLY A 178 1.87 -3.57 -8.53
C GLY A 178 2.85 -3.18 -9.63
N PHE A 179 2.51 -2.15 -10.39
CA PHE A 179 3.41 -1.56 -11.37
C PHE A 179 4.52 -0.81 -10.63
N GLU A 180 5.77 -1.26 -10.77
CA GLU A 180 6.92 -0.64 -10.09
C GLU A 180 7.30 0.68 -10.76
N ALA A 181 7.11 1.79 -10.03
CA ALA A 181 7.38 3.13 -10.54
C ALA A 181 8.87 3.52 -10.51
N GLY A 182 9.70 2.79 -9.76
CA GLY A 182 11.10 3.15 -9.53
C GLY A 182 11.28 4.32 -8.55
N ASP A 183 12.52 4.75 -8.38
CA ASP A 183 12.88 5.87 -7.50
C ASP A 183 12.65 7.22 -8.18
N ALA A 184 11.58 7.89 -7.79
CA ALA A 184 11.19 9.21 -8.31
C ALA A 184 12.19 10.34 -7.97
N ASN A 185 13.08 10.14 -7.00
CA ASN A 185 14.15 11.08 -6.67
C ASN A 185 15.43 10.89 -7.49
N SER A 186 15.53 9.79 -8.22
CA SER A 186 16.70 9.51 -9.06
C SER A 186 16.86 10.56 -10.16
N LYS A 187 18.09 11.02 -10.40
CA LYS A 187 18.41 11.90 -11.53
C LYS A 187 18.14 11.24 -12.90
N SER A 188 18.15 9.92 -12.91
CA SER A 188 17.84 9.13 -14.10
C SER A 188 16.37 8.71 -14.17
N TYR A 189 15.52 9.17 -13.24
CA TYR A 189 14.10 8.87 -13.25
C TYR A 189 13.47 9.29 -14.57
N GLN A 190 12.79 8.38 -15.20
CA GLN A 190 12.07 8.60 -16.44
C GLN A 190 10.65 8.06 -16.23
N PRO A 191 9.61 8.81 -16.58
CA PRO A 191 8.27 8.27 -16.67
C PRO A 191 8.28 6.99 -17.54
N PRO A 192 7.45 5.99 -17.23
CA PRO A 192 7.32 4.81 -18.06
C PRO A 192 6.78 5.23 -19.43
N GLN A 193 7.69 5.43 -20.36
CA GLN A 193 7.39 5.76 -21.77
C GLN A 193 8.24 4.88 -22.68
N VAL A 194 7.62 4.39 -23.74
CA VAL A 194 8.40 3.84 -24.84
C VAL A 194 9.11 4.98 -25.55
N LYS A 195 10.41 5.15 -25.31
CA LYS A 195 11.25 5.90 -26.24
C LYS A 195 11.36 5.09 -27.51
N LEU A 196 10.52 5.40 -28.49
CA LEU A 196 10.65 4.83 -29.81
C LEU A 196 12.03 5.23 -30.36
N ALA A 197 12.78 4.24 -30.86
CA ALA A 197 14.02 4.53 -31.59
C ALA A 197 13.70 5.46 -32.76
N ALA A 198 14.61 6.37 -33.10
CA ALA A 198 14.43 7.33 -34.18
C ALA A 198 13.92 6.63 -35.45
N GLY A 199 12.82 7.17 -36.00
CA GLY A 199 12.17 6.59 -37.21
C GLY A 199 11.11 5.50 -36.94
N ARG A 200 10.73 5.27 -35.66
CA ARG A 200 9.62 4.37 -35.31
C ARG A 200 8.51 5.22 -34.65
N ASP A 201 7.33 5.20 -35.24
CA ASP A 201 6.15 5.92 -34.81
C ASP A 201 5.11 5.01 -34.15
N GLY A 202 3.98 5.58 -33.74
CA GLY A 202 2.86 4.84 -33.17
C GLY A 202 2.28 3.78 -34.11
N GLU A 203 2.40 3.96 -35.42
CA GLU A 203 1.97 3.02 -36.44
C GLU A 203 2.85 1.76 -36.44
N PHE A 204 4.17 1.91 -36.31
CA PHE A 204 5.09 0.79 -36.15
C PHE A 204 4.75 -0.07 -34.94
N LEU A 205 4.42 0.57 -33.79
CA LEU A 205 4.01 -0.13 -32.58
C LEU A 205 2.66 -0.85 -32.76
N SER A 206 1.69 -0.19 -33.39
CA SER A 206 0.37 -0.75 -33.69
C SER A 206 0.48 -1.97 -34.60
N ASN A 207 1.31 -1.88 -35.65
CA ASN A 207 1.56 -2.98 -36.56
C ASN A 207 2.27 -4.17 -35.89
N ARG A 208 3.24 -3.90 -34.99
CA ARG A 208 3.89 -4.93 -34.20
C ARG A 208 2.91 -5.61 -33.22
N ARG A 209 2.03 -4.83 -32.56
CA ARG A 209 0.95 -5.36 -31.69
C ARG A 209 0.02 -6.27 -32.48
N SER A 210 -0.40 -5.86 -33.68
CA SER A 210 -1.27 -6.67 -34.55
C SER A 210 -0.61 -7.96 -35.02
N LEU A 211 0.69 -7.93 -35.32
CA LEU A 211 1.48 -9.11 -35.67
C LEU A 211 1.61 -10.07 -34.48
N ILE A 212 1.93 -9.57 -33.30
CA ILE A 212 2.01 -10.38 -32.08
C ILE A 212 0.66 -11.04 -31.80
N LYS A 213 -0.44 -10.29 -31.85
CA LYS A 213 -1.81 -10.85 -31.67
C LYS A 213 -2.16 -11.93 -32.69
N LYS A 214 -1.65 -11.86 -33.92
CA LYS A 214 -1.85 -12.92 -34.92
C LYS A 214 -1.04 -14.18 -34.57
N PHE A 215 0.18 -14.03 -34.06
CA PHE A 215 1.00 -15.16 -33.60
C PHE A 215 0.45 -15.79 -32.32
N ASP A 216 -0.08 -14.98 -31.40
CA ASP A 216 -0.62 -15.43 -30.12
C ASP A 216 -1.95 -16.17 -30.31
N ARG A 217 -2.77 -15.82 -31.31
CA ARG A 217 -3.96 -16.62 -31.70
C ARG A 217 -3.60 -18.04 -32.14
N LEU A 218 -2.49 -18.21 -32.84
CA LEU A 218 -1.97 -19.53 -33.22
C LEU A 218 -1.44 -20.32 -32.00
N ARG A 219 -1.03 -19.63 -30.93
CA ARG A 219 -0.56 -20.24 -29.68
C ARG A 219 -1.68 -20.52 -28.70
N SER A 220 -2.74 -19.69 -28.67
CA SER A 220 -3.89 -19.87 -27.76
C SER A 220 -4.65 -21.15 -28.06
N ASP A 221 -4.67 -21.61 -29.32
CA ASP A 221 -5.25 -22.91 -29.69
C ASP A 221 -4.48 -24.10 -29.10
N LEU A 222 -3.28 -23.87 -28.53
CA LEU A 222 -2.44 -24.85 -27.86
C LEU A 222 -2.38 -24.66 -26.33
N ASP A 223 -2.92 -23.55 -25.80
CA ASP A 223 -2.89 -23.24 -24.37
C ASP A 223 -4.10 -23.81 -23.62
N THR A 224 -3.96 -25.05 -23.21
CA THR A 224 -5.00 -25.76 -22.43
C THR A 224 -5.13 -25.27 -20.96
N ARG A 225 -4.32 -24.30 -20.51
CA ARG A 225 -4.27 -23.84 -19.12
C ARG A 225 -4.53 -22.34 -18.91
N GLY A 226 -4.79 -21.56 -19.98
CA GLY A 226 -5.07 -20.12 -19.88
C GLY A 226 -3.89 -19.25 -19.39
N GLN A 227 -2.68 -19.83 -19.24
CA GLN A 227 -1.50 -19.09 -18.76
C GLN A 227 -1.00 -18.05 -19.75
N LEU A 228 -1.17 -18.29 -21.05
CA LEU A 228 -0.77 -17.37 -22.11
C LEU A 228 -1.68 -16.16 -22.19
N GLU A 229 -2.98 -16.31 -21.92
CA GLU A 229 -3.93 -15.20 -21.93
C GLU A 229 -3.61 -14.14 -20.86
N GLY A 230 -3.15 -14.57 -19.69
CA GLY A 230 -2.67 -13.67 -18.62
C GLY A 230 -1.42 -12.88 -19.04
N VAL A 231 -0.49 -13.51 -19.75
CA VAL A 231 0.73 -12.84 -20.26
C VAL A 231 0.38 -11.83 -21.36
N ASP A 232 -0.58 -12.14 -22.22
CA ASP A 232 -1.01 -11.27 -23.31
C ASP A 232 -1.76 -10.04 -22.77
N ARG A 233 -2.62 -10.21 -21.78
CA ARG A 233 -3.26 -9.09 -21.07
C ARG A 233 -2.24 -8.19 -20.38
N PHE A 234 -1.23 -8.77 -19.75
CA PHE A 234 -0.16 -7.99 -19.13
C PHE A 234 0.64 -7.17 -20.16
N ARG A 235 0.94 -7.77 -21.33
CA ARG A 235 1.61 -7.08 -22.44
C ARG A 235 0.76 -5.95 -23.01
N ASP A 236 -0.53 -6.22 -23.24
CA ASP A 236 -1.46 -5.20 -23.74
C ASP A 236 -1.57 -4.04 -22.76
N LEU A 237 -1.71 -4.31 -21.46
CA LEU A 237 -1.71 -3.31 -20.40
C LEU A 237 -0.41 -2.52 -20.40
N ALA A 238 0.74 -3.20 -20.38
CA ALA A 238 2.04 -2.55 -20.40
C ALA A 238 2.21 -1.66 -21.66
N PHE A 239 1.72 -2.11 -22.80
CA PHE A 239 1.76 -1.34 -24.04
C PHE A 239 0.87 -0.10 -23.96
N ASP A 240 -0.37 -0.24 -23.51
CA ASP A 240 -1.32 0.88 -23.36
C ASP A 240 -0.81 1.91 -22.35
N LEU A 241 -0.25 1.46 -21.22
CA LEU A 241 0.41 2.31 -20.24
C LEU A 241 1.59 3.09 -20.82
N MET A 242 2.44 2.39 -21.58
CA MET A 242 3.67 2.99 -22.16
C MET A 242 3.38 3.93 -23.34
N THR A 243 2.24 3.80 -24.00
CA THR A 243 1.84 4.64 -25.15
C THR A 243 0.85 5.75 -24.80
N SER A 244 0.25 5.70 -23.61
CA SER A 244 -0.73 6.71 -23.17
C SER A 244 -0.05 8.02 -22.74
N PRO A 245 -0.33 9.16 -23.40
CA PRO A 245 0.17 10.46 -22.95
C PRO A 245 -0.33 10.84 -21.56
N HIS A 246 -1.51 10.37 -21.16
CA HIS A 246 -2.10 10.61 -19.83
C HIS A 246 -1.27 9.95 -18.73
N VAL A 247 -0.87 8.68 -18.94
CA VAL A 247 0.00 7.95 -18.01
C VAL A 247 1.37 8.65 -17.92
N GLY A 248 1.99 8.95 -19.06
CA GLY A 248 3.27 9.66 -19.07
C GLY A 248 3.22 10.96 -18.26
N LYS A 249 2.13 11.74 -18.40
CA LYS A 249 1.91 12.97 -17.65
C LYS A 249 1.76 12.72 -16.15
N ALA A 250 1.07 11.67 -15.74
CA ALA A 250 0.88 11.34 -14.32
C ALA A 250 2.22 11.02 -13.62
N PHE A 251 3.12 10.32 -14.30
CA PHE A 251 4.44 9.99 -13.77
C PHE A 251 5.49 11.11 -13.88
N ALA A 252 5.25 12.16 -14.66
CA ALA A 252 6.21 13.24 -14.91
C ALA A 252 6.26 14.23 -13.73
N ILE A 253 6.98 13.87 -12.65
CA ILE A 253 7.14 14.73 -11.48
C ILE A 253 7.98 15.99 -11.74
N ASP A 254 8.77 15.99 -12.80
CA ASP A 254 9.55 17.14 -13.27
C ASP A 254 8.67 18.29 -13.80
N GLN A 255 7.39 18.00 -14.07
CA GLN A 255 6.39 19.04 -14.42
C GLN A 255 5.85 19.78 -13.19
N GLU A 256 6.10 19.31 -11.98
CA GLU A 256 5.72 20.04 -10.76
C GLU A 256 6.71 21.17 -10.48
N PRO A 257 6.22 22.32 -9.96
CA PRO A 257 7.09 23.43 -9.56
C PRO A 257 8.19 23.01 -8.59
N ASP A 258 9.36 23.60 -8.75
CA ASP A 258 10.50 23.29 -7.87
C ASP A 258 10.18 23.57 -6.39
N GLU A 259 9.45 24.63 -6.10
CA GLU A 259 9.00 24.99 -4.75
C GLU A 259 8.16 23.88 -4.10
N LEU A 260 7.26 23.26 -4.88
CA LEU A 260 6.46 22.14 -4.38
C LEU A 260 7.32 20.91 -4.17
N ARG A 261 8.20 20.59 -5.11
CA ARG A 261 9.14 19.47 -4.99
C ARG A 261 10.06 19.62 -3.79
N ASP A 262 10.50 20.87 -3.49
CA ASP A 262 11.32 21.19 -2.32
C ASP A 262 10.51 21.10 -1.02
N ARG A 263 9.23 21.52 -1.04
CA ARG A 263 8.31 21.37 0.10
C ARG A 263 8.14 19.92 0.49
N TYR A 264 7.97 18.99 -0.47
CA TYR A 264 7.95 17.55 -0.23
C TYR A 264 9.30 17.00 0.26
N GLY A 265 10.39 17.61 -0.13
CA GLY A 265 11.77 17.19 0.11
C GLY A 265 12.38 16.46 -1.08
N ARG A 266 13.62 16.88 -1.47
CA ARG A 266 14.43 16.25 -2.54
C ARG A 266 15.11 14.99 -2.03
N ASN A 267 14.32 14.02 -1.64
CA ASN A 267 14.74 12.71 -1.14
C ASN A 267 13.77 11.63 -1.59
N GLU A 268 14.12 10.35 -1.41
CA GLU A 268 13.32 9.22 -1.89
C GLU A 268 11.88 9.28 -1.38
N TRP A 269 11.67 9.62 -0.11
CA TRP A 269 10.33 9.68 0.50
C TRP A 269 9.49 10.85 0.01
N GLY A 270 10.09 12.04 0.00
CA GLY A 270 9.39 13.24 -0.46
C GLY A 270 8.95 13.13 -1.92
N GLN A 271 9.84 12.68 -2.80
CA GLN A 271 9.50 12.55 -4.21
C GLN A 271 8.57 11.34 -4.48
N ALA A 272 8.65 10.26 -3.67
CA ALA A 272 7.68 9.16 -3.72
C ALA A 272 6.27 9.61 -3.30
N CYS A 273 6.15 10.41 -2.23
CA CYS A 273 4.88 10.99 -1.79
C CYS A 273 4.29 11.92 -2.87
N LEU A 274 5.11 12.77 -3.50
CA LEU A 274 4.67 13.62 -4.60
C LEU A 274 4.19 12.81 -5.80
N LEU A 275 4.93 11.77 -6.20
CA LEU A 275 4.51 10.88 -7.27
C LEU A 275 3.20 10.16 -6.92
N ALA A 276 3.05 9.67 -5.70
CA ALA A 276 1.83 9.00 -5.24
C ALA A 276 0.61 9.92 -5.31
N ARG A 277 0.74 11.18 -4.87
CA ARG A 277 -0.34 12.19 -4.99
C ARG A 277 -0.75 12.37 -6.46
N ARG A 278 0.22 12.53 -7.37
CA ARG A 278 -0.05 12.68 -8.81
C ARG A 278 -0.78 11.47 -9.38
N LEU A 279 -0.31 10.26 -9.07
CA LEU A 279 -0.92 9.02 -9.53
C LEU A 279 -2.37 8.89 -9.05
N ALA A 280 -2.64 9.17 -7.76
CA ALA A 280 -3.99 9.16 -7.19
C ALA A 280 -4.90 10.23 -7.85
N GLU A 281 -4.40 11.43 -8.06
CA GLU A 281 -5.11 12.51 -8.76
C GLU A 281 -5.48 12.12 -10.21
N HIS A 282 -4.62 11.33 -10.86
CA HIS A 282 -4.84 10.84 -12.23
C HIS A 282 -5.65 9.54 -12.30
N GLY A 283 -6.01 8.92 -11.17
CA GLY A 283 -6.96 7.80 -11.11
C GLY A 283 -6.35 6.41 -10.85
N THR A 284 -5.10 6.34 -10.36
CA THR A 284 -4.58 5.10 -9.78
C THR A 284 -5.31 4.80 -8.47
N ALA A 285 -5.93 3.63 -8.36
CA ALA A 285 -6.78 3.29 -7.21
C ALA A 285 -5.98 2.85 -5.97
N ALA A 286 -4.89 2.12 -6.14
CA ALA A 286 -4.02 1.68 -5.05
C ALA A 286 -2.58 2.09 -5.31
N ILE A 287 -1.95 2.72 -4.33
CA ILE A 287 -0.53 3.09 -4.38
C ILE A 287 0.10 2.62 -3.09
N ASN A 288 1.17 1.83 -3.19
CA ASN A 288 1.94 1.40 -2.03
C ASN A 288 3.36 1.98 -2.11
N ILE A 289 3.70 2.86 -1.17
CA ILE A 289 5.07 3.36 -1.02
C ILE A 289 5.81 2.43 -0.04
N TYR A 290 6.82 1.73 -0.54
CA TYR A 290 7.71 0.91 0.28
C TYR A 290 8.70 1.82 1.01
N PHE A 291 8.28 2.30 2.18
CA PHE A 291 8.82 3.47 2.89
C PHE A 291 10.00 3.08 3.79
N ASN A 292 11.15 2.70 3.20
CA ASN A 292 12.30 2.12 3.90
C ASN A 292 13.33 3.15 4.37
N THR A 293 13.94 3.88 3.44
CA THR A 293 14.97 4.89 3.72
C THR A 293 14.73 6.14 2.90
N PRO A 294 14.91 7.34 3.49
CA PRO A 294 14.69 8.58 2.75
C PRO A 294 15.82 8.91 1.78
N LYS A 295 16.99 8.30 1.96
CA LYS A 295 18.19 8.56 1.17
C LYS A 295 19.13 7.38 1.21
N SER A 296 19.70 7.01 0.08
CA SER A 296 20.74 5.99 -0.02
C SER A 296 21.99 6.39 0.79
N GLY A 297 22.72 5.39 1.31
CA GLY A 297 23.97 5.61 2.07
C GLY A 297 23.77 6.02 3.54
N GLN A 298 22.55 5.92 4.09
CA GLN A 298 22.32 6.08 5.52
C GLN A 298 22.88 4.88 6.31
N GLU A 299 23.07 5.06 7.61
CA GLU A 299 23.48 3.98 8.53
C GLU A 299 22.36 2.95 8.75
N PHE A 300 21.15 3.21 8.31
CA PHE A 300 19.97 2.35 8.38
C PHE A 300 19.39 2.11 6.98
N THR A 301 18.70 0.99 6.80
CA THR A 301 18.12 0.59 5.51
C THR A 301 16.59 0.48 5.53
N ASN A 302 15.98 0.41 6.73
CA ASN A 302 14.56 0.24 6.98
C ASN A 302 14.22 0.67 8.42
N TRP A 303 13.02 0.31 8.92
CA TRP A 303 12.56 0.61 10.27
C TRP A 303 12.92 -0.47 11.30
N ASP A 304 13.71 -1.46 10.93
CA ASP A 304 14.11 -2.57 11.81
C ASP A 304 15.22 -2.14 12.80
N ASP A 305 14.85 -1.31 13.76
CA ASP A 305 15.76 -0.73 14.74
C ASP A 305 15.82 -1.57 16.02
N HIS A 306 16.70 -2.54 16.00
CA HIS A 306 17.15 -3.26 17.21
C HIS A 306 18.24 -2.49 17.96
N ILE A 307 19.09 -3.22 18.69
CA ILE A 307 20.39 -2.70 19.12
C ILE A 307 21.29 -2.64 17.88
N GLY A 308 21.09 -1.62 17.09
CA GLY A 308 21.62 -1.51 15.74
C GLY A 308 20.55 -1.62 14.67
N ASN A 309 20.91 -1.43 13.41
CA ASN A 309 20.05 -1.59 12.25
C ASN A 309 20.83 -2.31 11.14
N ALA A 310 20.22 -3.28 10.48
CA ALA A 310 20.86 -4.06 9.41
C ALA A 310 22.23 -4.64 9.79
N GLY A 311 22.36 -5.16 11.01
CA GLY A 311 23.61 -5.73 11.53
C GLY A 311 24.66 -4.71 11.96
N ARG A 312 24.39 -3.42 11.90
CA ARG A 312 25.28 -2.35 12.38
C ARG A 312 24.93 -1.99 13.82
N PRO A 313 25.90 -2.07 14.77
CA PRO A 313 25.65 -1.70 16.16
C PRO A 313 25.39 -0.19 16.28
N GLY A 314 24.58 0.22 17.25
CA GLY A 314 24.29 1.61 17.51
C GLY A 314 23.10 1.83 18.42
N HIS A 315 22.77 3.09 18.63
CA HIS A 315 21.61 3.50 19.41
C HIS A 315 20.46 3.82 18.45
N PHE A 316 19.34 3.11 18.55
CA PHE A 316 18.22 3.28 17.62
C PHE A 316 17.66 4.71 17.59
N GLY A 317 17.71 5.45 18.71
CA GLY A 317 17.35 6.87 18.76
C GLY A 317 18.20 7.75 17.84
N LYS A 318 19.46 7.36 17.53
CA LYS A 318 20.29 8.04 16.54
C LYS A 318 19.69 7.92 15.14
N TYR A 319 19.23 6.73 14.76
CA TYR A 319 18.59 6.49 13.47
C TYR A 319 17.29 7.26 13.35
N MET A 320 16.47 7.25 14.41
CA MET A 320 15.22 7.98 14.47
C MET A 320 15.42 9.50 14.32
N ARG A 321 16.42 10.09 14.98
CA ARG A 321 16.74 11.53 14.85
C ARG A 321 17.04 11.94 13.41
N VAL A 322 17.58 11.05 12.61
CA VAL A 322 17.84 11.32 11.19
C VAL A 322 16.58 11.07 10.36
N ARG A 323 15.86 9.99 10.64
CA ARG A 323 14.74 9.48 9.82
C ARG A 323 13.46 10.30 10.02
N LEU A 324 13.05 10.55 11.26
CA LEU A 324 11.76 11.14 11.57
C LEU A 324 11.56 12.55 10.97
N PRO A 325 12.56 13.44 10.91
CA PRO A 325 12.40 14.73 10.21
C PRO A 325 12.09 14.60 8.72
N TYR A 326 12.67 13.60 8.02
CA TYR A 326 12.30 13.33 6.62
C TYR A 326 10.85 12.84 6.49
N MET A 327 10.41 11.97 7.40
CA MET A 327 9.03 11.51 7.45
C MET A 327 8.08 12.67 7.76
N ASP A 328 8.43 13.51 8.74
CA ASP A 328 7.64 14.69 9.10
C ASP A 328 7.43 15.60 7.88
N GLN A 329 8.50 15.91 7.15
CA GLN A 329 8.42 16.74 5.95
C GLN A 329 7.59 16.10 4.84
N ALA A 330 7.85 14.85 4.49
CA ALA A 330 7.21 14.19 3.35
C ALA A 330 5.72 13.95 3.61
N LEU A 331 5.37 13.42 4.80
CA LEU A 331 4.00 13.07 5.16
C LEU A 331 3.13 14.30 5.40
N SER A 332 3.63 15.30 6.15
CA SER A 332 2.87 16.53 6.38
C SER A 332 2.57 17.23 5.06
N THR A 333 3.56 17.35 4.16
CA THR A 333 3.34 17.96 2.85
C THR A 333 2.34 17.17 1.99
N LEU A 334 2.39 15.84 2.02
CA LEU A 334 1.43 15.00 1.31
C LEU A 334 0.00 15.25 1.80
N ILE A 335 -0.19 15.29 3.12
CA ILE A 335 -1.49 15.55 3.73
C ILE A 335 -1.98 16.95 3.35
N GLU A 336 -1.15 17.97 3.54
CA GLU A 336 -1.53 19.36 3.22
C GLU A 336 -1.86 19.52 1.73
N ASP A 337 -1.04 19.02 0.81
CA ASP A 337 -1.25 19.15 -0.65
C ASP A 337 -2.56 18.46 -1.09
N ILE A 338 -2.93 17.32 -0.48
CA ILE A 338 -4.20 16.64 -0.74
C ILE A 338 -5.38 17.48 -0.25
N PHE A 339 -5.31 18.06 0.95
CA PHE A 339 -6.36 18.93 1.48
C PHE A 339 -6.46 20.27 0.73
N GLU A 340 -5.34 20.91 0.42
CA GLU A 340 -5.27 22.16 -0.36
C GLU A 340 -5.91 22.01 -1.76
N ARG A 341 -5.84 20.81 -2.34
CA ARG A 341 -6.45 20.46 -3.63
C ARG A 341 -7.90 20.00 -3.54
N GLY A 342 -8.46 19.86 -2.33
CA GLY A 342 -9.81 19.33 -2.13
C GLY A 342 -9.93 17.84 -2.51
N LEU A 343 -8.85 17.07 -2.40
CA LEU A 343 -8.80 15.66 -2.71
C LEU A 343 -8.96 14.75 -1.47
N ASP A 344 -9.14 15.35 -0.29
CA ASP A 344 -9.21 14.69 1.01
C ASP A 344 -10.34 13.66 1.12
N LYS A 345 -11.45 13.85 0.40
CA LYS A 345 -12.55 12.85 0.36
C LYS A 345 -12.27 11.71 -0.60
N LYS A 346 -11.46 11.97 -1.63
CA LYS A 346 -11.13 11.03 -2.69
C LYS A 346 -9.94 10.15 -2.36
N ILE A 347 -8.94 10.69 -1.66
CA ILE A 347 -7.68 10.02 -1.38
C ILE A 347 -7.59 9.71 0.11
N LEU A 348 -7.39 8.43 0.43
CA LEU A 348 -7.08 7.97 1.78
C LEU A 348 -5.58 7.69 1.88
N ILE A 349 -4.90 8.36 2.81
CA ILE A 349 -3.52 8.05 3.21
C ILE A 349 -3.56 7.09 4.39
N VAL A 350 -2.74 6.04 4.35
CA VAL A 350 -2.53 5.09 5.45
C VAL A 350 -1.04 4.95 5.69
N VAL A 351 -0.58 5.15 6.92
CA VAL A 351 0.81 4.90 7.35
C VAL A 351 0.80 3.77 8.36
N VAL A 352 1.49 2.68 8.07
CA VAL A 352 1.55 1.49 8.92
C VAL A 352 2.82 0.69 8.67
N GLY A 353 3.36 0.07 9.70
CA GLY A 353 4.39 -0.97 9.60
C GLY A 353 3.82 -2.36 9.86
N GLU A 354 4.66 -3.39 9.72
CA GLU A 354 4.25 -4.77 9.99
C GLU A 354 3.97 -5.07 11.46
N PHE A 355 4.58 -4.33 12.38
CA PHE A 355 4.37 -4.42 13.84
C PHE A 355 5.02 -3.22 14.54
N GLY A 356 4.82 -3.12 15.85
CA GLY A 356 5.52 -2.17 16.71
C GLY A 356 6.82 -2.71 17.31
N ARG A 357 7.30 -2.04 18.35
CA ARG A 357 8.57 -2.39 19.00
C ARG A 357 8.37 -2.63 20.49
N THR A 358 9.27 -3.48 21.08
CA THR A 358 9.14 -3.86 22.51
C THR A 358 9.01 -2.65 23.41
N PRO A 359 8.03 -2.66 24.34
CA PRO A 359 7.84 -1.56 25.28
C PRO A 359 9.06 -1.29 26.13
N ARG A 360 9.73 -2.34 26.59
CA ARG A 360 10.97 -2.22 27.34
C ARG A 360 12.16 -2.05 26.41
N LEU A 361 12.93 -1.01 26.70
CA LEU A 361 14.18 -0.71 25.99
C LEU A 361 15.24 -1.77 26.35
N SER A 362 15.90 -2.34 25.36
CA SER A 362 17.02 -3.25 25.52
C SER A 362 18.35 -2.51 25.33
N ALA A 363 19.35 -2.80 26.17
CA ALA A 363 20.67 -2.22 26.08
C ALA A 363 21.75 -3.27 26.31
N ASN A 364 22.85 -3.18 25.57
CA ASN A 364 24.08 -3.93 25.79
C ASN A 364 25.30 -3.10 25.35
N SER A 365 26.51 -3.70 25.31
CA SER A 365 27.73 -3.02 24.86
C SER A 365 27.68 -2.53 23.40
N GLY A 366 26.77 -3.05 22.57
CA GLY A 366 26.59 -2.64 21.17
C GLY A 366 25.65 -1.45 20.99
N GLY A 367 24.90 -1.05 22.04
CA GLY A 367 23.96 0.06 21.96
C GLY A 367 22.63 -0.17 22.66
N THR A 368 21.63 0.57 22.26
CA THR A 368 20.27 0.53 22.81
C THR A 368 19.25 0.41 21.68
N GLY A 369 18.20 -0.40 21.86
CA GLY A 369 17.16 -0.61 20.85
C GLY A 369 15.95 -1.32 21.40
N ARG A 370 15.00 -1.62 20.50
CA ARG A 370 13.78 -2.35 20.78
C ARG A 370 13.64 -3.51 19.80
N ASN A 371 13.14 -4.65 20.27
CA ASN A 371 12.85 -5.82 19.44
C ASN A 371 11.45 -5.75 18.82
N HIS A 372 11.06 -6.77 18.07
CA HIS A 372 9.73 -6.85 17.48
C HIS A 372 8.65 -7.01 18.54
N TRP A 373 7.52 -6.30 18.36
CA TRP A 373 6.38 -6.38 19.27
C TRP A 373 5.06 -6.22 18.49
N PRO A 374 4.50 -7.31 17.97
CA PRO A 374 3.26 -7.24 17.21
C PRO A 374 2.02 -6.94 18.06
N GLN A 375 2.09 -7.11 19.39
CA GLN A 375 0.99 -6.90 20.30
C GLN A 375 0.57 -5.43 20.48
N ALA A 376 1.39 -4.48 20.00
CA ALA A 376 1.02 -3.07 19.98
C ALA A 376 1.76 -2.33 18.88
N CYS A 377 1.03 -1.71 17.97
CA CYS A 377 1.57 -0.79 16.98
C CYS A 377 0.56 0.34 16.70
N SER A 378 1.01 1.36 15.98
CA SER A 378 0.19 2.51 15.63
C SER A 378 0.05 2.62 14.11
N ALA A 379 -1.12 3.08 13.67
CA ALA A 379 -1.35 3.51 12.30
C ALA A 379 -1.83 4.97 12.26
N LEU A 380 -1.49 5.69 11.19
CA LEU A 380 -2.05 7.02 10.89
C LEU A 380 -2.91 6.91 9.64
N LEU A 381 -4.12 7.50 9.70
CA LEU A 381 -5.01 7.63 8.56
C LEU A 381 -5.33 9.10 8.31
N SER A 382 -5.36 9.51 7.04
CA SER A 382 -5.71 10.89 6.66
C SER A 382 -6.55 10.91 5.39
N GLY A 383 -7.60 11.72 5.37
CA GLY A 383 -8.50 11.84 4.23
C GLY A 383 -9.49 10.67 4.11
N GLY A 384 -9.86 10.32 2.87
CA GLY A 384 -10.82 9.26 2.58
C GLY A 384 -12.26 9.56 3.04
N GLY A 385 -12.56 10.81 3.42
CA GLY A 385 -13.85 11.18 4.02
C GLY A 385 -14.04 10.65 5.44
N LEU A 386 -12.98 10.15 6.06
CA LEU A 386 -12.99 9.67 7.45
C LEU A 386 -12.99 10.84 8.44
N ARG A 387 -13.37 10.60 9.69
CA ARG A 387 -13.28 11.60 10.76
C ARG A 387 -11.83 11.79 11.15
N MET A 388 -11.35 13.03 11.04
CA MET A 388 -9.97 13.42 11.36
C MET A 388 -9.87 14.07 12.75
N GLY A 389 -8.64 14.27 13.24
CA GLY A 389 -8.37 14.91 14.51
C GLY A 389 -8.68 14.02 15.73
N GLN A 390 -8.54 12.71 15.60
CA GLN A 390 -8.89 11.77 16.66
C GLN A 390 -7.75 10.79 16.98
N VAL A 391 -7.78 10.29 18.21
CA VAL A 391 -7.02 9.11 18.63
C VAL A 391 -8.03 7.99 18.89
N VAL A 392 -7.94 6.91 18.11
CA VAL A 392 -8.80 5.73 18.24
C VAL A 392 -8.03 4.64 18.98
N GLY A 393 -8.62 4.14 20.05
CA GLY A 393 -8.03 3.15 20.93
C GLY A 393 -6.83 3.66 21.73
N ALA A 394 -6.41 2.88 22.68
CA ALA A 394 -5.24 3.16 23.53
C ALA A 394 -4.54 1.87 23.89
N THR A 395 -3.22 1.94 24.06
CA THR A 395 -2.45 0.90 24.74
C THR A 395 -2.43 1.14 26.25
N ASN A 396 -2.02 0.13 27.02
CA ASN A 396 -1.83 0.27 28.45
C ASN A 396 -0.72 1.29 28.79
N SER A 397 -0.51 1.56 30.08
CA SER A 397 0.43 2.59 30.57
C SER A 397 1.89 2.40 30.13
N LYS A 398 2.25 1.23 29.62
CA LYS A 398 3.59 0.89 29.13
C LYS A 398 3.66 0.60 27.62
N ALA A 399 2.57 0.80 26.87
CA ALA A 399 2.44 0.47 25.46
C ALA A 399 2.69 -1.02 25.15
N GLU A 400 2.30 -1.92 26.07
CA GLU A 400 2.51 -3.36 25.90
C GLU A 400 1.42 -4.02 25.07
N TYR A 401 0.15 -3.66 25.33
CA TYR A 401 -1.04 -4.26 24.71
C TYR A 401 -2.14 -3.20 24.56
N PRO A 402 -3.09 -3.39 23.63
CA PRO A 402 -4.29 -2.58 23.58
C PRO A 402 -5.05 -2.67 24.92
N ALA A 403 -5.44 -1.52 25.46
CA ALA A 403 -6.27 -1.40 26.65
C ALA A 403 -7.68 -0.95 26.29
N GLU A 404 -7.84 -0.23 25.17
CA GLU A 404 -9.13 0.27 24.70
C GLU A 404 -9.23 0.04 23.18
N SER A 405 -10.43 -0.37 22.74
CA SER A 405 -10.76 -0.53 21.31
C SER A 405 -9.65 -1.22 20.52
N PRO A 406 -9.34 -2.51 20.79
CA PRO A 406 -8.32 -3.25 20.04
C PRO A 406 -8.71 -3.36 18.57
N HIS A 407 -7.76 -3.15 17.67
CA HIS A 407 -7.93 -3.30 16.23
C HIS A 407 -6.85 -4.20 15.63
N THR A 408 -7.21 -4.86 14.54
CA THR A 408 -6.34 -5.78 13.81
C THR A 408 -5.96 -5.23 12.43
N PRO A 409 -4.96 -5.79 11.74
CA PRO A 409 -4.69 -5.46 10.34
C PRO A 409 -5.90 -5.68 9.43
N GLN A 410 -6.79 -6.65 9.76
CA GLN A 410 -8.03 -6.89 9.04
C GLN A 410 -8.99 -5.71 9.16
N ASP A 411 -9.12 -5.09 10.33
CA ASP A 411 -9.97 -3.90 10.54
C ASP A 411 -9.42 -2.69 9.78
N LEU A 412 -8.10 -2.54 9.75
CA LEU A 412 -7.43 -1.51 8.95
C LEU A 412 -7.73 -1.71 7.46
N LEU A 413 -7.57 -2.94 6.94
CA LEU A 413 -7.85 -3.26 5.55
C LEU A 413 -9.34 -3.19 5.22
N ALA A 414 -10.24 -3.56 6.15
CA ALA A 414 -11.68 -3.37 5.97
C ALA A 414 -12.03 -1.88 5.81
N THR A 415 -11.33 -0.99 6.57
CA THR A 415 -11.45 0.47 6.41
C THR A 415 -10.96 0.93 5.02
N VAL A 416 -9.82 0.41 4.55
CA VAL A 416 -9.27 0.66 3.21
C VAL A 416 -10.23 0.20 2.13
N TYR A 417 -10.73 -1.04 2.19
CA TYR A 417 -11.66 -1.60 1.21
C TYR A 417 -12.99 -0.85 1.18
N ARG A 418 -13.53 -0.46 2.36
CA ARG A 418 -14.72 0.39 2.43
C ARG A 418 -14.52 1.70 1.65
N HIS A 419 -13.38 2.39 1.85
CA HIS A 419 -13.06 3.62 1.11
C HIS A 419 -12.96 3.37 -0.40
N LEU A 420 -12.38 2.25 -0.81
CA LEU A 420 -12.28 1.85 -2.21
C LEU A 420 -13.61 1.36 -2.81
N GLY A 421 -14.66 1.17 -2.00
CA GLY A 421 -15.93 0.58 -2.44
C GLY A 421 -15.79 -0.91 -2.78
N ILE A 422 -14.91 -1.62 -2.11
CA ILE A 422 -14.69 -3.07 -2.25
C ILE A 422 -15.35 -3.76 -1.06
N ASP A 423 -16.19 -4.74 -1.33
CA ASP A 423 -16.77 -5.57 -0.28
C ASP A 423 -15.73 -6.56 0.27
N PRO A 424 -15.30 -6.43 1.54
CA PRO A 424 -14.31 -7.33 2.12
C PRO A 424 -14.83 -8.76 2.31
N THR A 425 -16.17 -8.97 2.28
CA THR A 425 -16.80 -10.30 2.40
C THR A 425 -17.00 -10.98 1.04
N ALA A 426 -16.66 -10.30 -0.05
CA ALA A 426 -16.68 -10.90 -1.38
C ALA A 426 -15.67 -12.05 -1.48
N THR A 427 -15.97 -13.02 -2.35
CA THR A 427 -15.11 -14.17 -2.58
C THR A 427 -14.32 -14.06 -3.87
N LEU A 428 -13.08 -14.49 -3.82
CA LEU A 428 -12.16 -14.69 -4.94
C LEU A 428 -11.99 -16.19 -5.17
N THR A 429 -11.60 -16.60 -6.37
CA THR A 429 -11.36 -18.02 -6.67
C THR A 429 -9.87 -18.32 -6.60
N ASP A 430 -9.46 -19.28 -5.75
CA ASP A 430 -8.06 -19.70 -5.63
C ASP A 430 -7.61 -20.59 -6.82
N HIS A 431 -6.32 -20.97 -6.83
CA HIS A 431 -5.76 -21.88 -7.85
C HIS A 431 -6.45 -23.25 -7.94
N SER A 432 -7.14 -23.67 -6.87
CA SER A 432 -7.86 -24.94 -6.79
C SER A 432 -9.34 -24.82 -7.17
N GLY A 433 -9.78 -23.62 -7.58
CA GLY A 433 -11.19 -23.33 -7.90
C GLY A 433 -12.08 -23.11 -6.67
N ARG A 434 -11.50 -22.96 -5.45
CA ARG A 434 -12.27 -22.75 -4.22
C ARG A 434 -12.51 -21.26 -3.97
N PRO A 435 -13.71 -20.91 -3.45
CA PRO A 435 -13.97 -19.54 -3.01
C PRO A 435 -13.15 -19.22 -1.75
N VAL A 436 -12.50 -18.05 -1.76
CA VAL A 436 -11.73 -17.50 -0.64
C VAL A 436 -12.20 -16.07 -0.42
N TYR A 437 -12.57 -15.71 0.80
CA TYR A 437 -12.96 -14.33 1.11
C TYR A 437 -11.80 -13.36 0.88
N VAL A 438 -12.10 -12.12 0.50
CA VAL A 438 -11.12 -11.03 0.45
C VAL A 438 -10.50 -10.84 1.83
N LEU A 439 -11.33 -10.71 2.88
CA LEU A 439 -10.94 -10.80 4.28
C LEU A 439 -11.76 -11.89 4.98
N ASP A 440 -11.12 -12.69 5.83
CA ASP A 440 -11.81 -13.71 6.62
C ASP A 440 -12.52 -13.12 7.85
N SER A 441 -12.09 -11.94 8.27
CA SER A 441 -12.63 -11.17 9.40
C SER A 441 -12.25 -9.69 9.25
N GLY A 442 -12.71 -8.86 10.16
CA GLY A 442 -12.40 -7.45 10.24
C GLY A 442 -13.59 -6.55 9.89
N GLU A 443 -13.74 -5.53 10.70
CA GLU A 443 -14.76 -4.49 10.55
C GLU A 443 -14.09 -3.14 10.36
N PRO A 444 -14.63 -2.25 9.53
CA PRO A 444 -14.08 -0.90 9.41
C PRO A 444 -13.99 -0.21 10.76
N ILE A 445 -12.91 0.49 11.03
CA ILE A 445 -12.62 1.13 12.32
C ILE A 445 -13.70 2.18 12.64
N GLY A 446 -14.65 1.84 13.53
CA GLY A 446 -15.88 2.60 13.77
C GLY A 446 -15.64 4.03 14.26
N GLY A 447 -14.56 4.28 15.02
CA GLY A 447 -14.19 5.62 15.47
C GLY A 447 -13.83 6.59 14.34
N LEU A 448 -13.49 6.09 13.15
CA LEU A 448 -13.08 6.88 11.97
C LEU A 448 -14.22 7.13 10.99
N ILE A 449 -15.35 6.45 11.11
CA ILE A 449 -16.45 6.45 10.16
C ILE A 449 -17.56 7.41 10.56
#